data_ca7c32cf78179cfa297827942bd25a2c
#
_entry.id   ca7c32cf78179cfa297827942bd25a2c
#
_cell.length_a   1.000
_cell.length_b   1.000
_cell.length_c   1.000
_cell.angle_alpha   90.00
_cell.angle_beta   90.00
_cell.angle_gamma   90.00
#
_symmetry.space_group_name_H-M   'P 1'
#
loop_
_entity.id
_entity.type
_entity.pdbx_description
1 polymer ?
#
loop_
_entity_poly.entity_id
_entity_poly.type
_entity_poly.pdbx_seq_one_letter_code
_entity_poly.pdbx_strand_id
1 'polypeptide(L)'
;NYAYTNSGITTEYVNENGGPNATYAIPRWRTYTTLGYDSDRGSLQATMRSVSSGVYDNSWKSGVDIDNNSIAGATYFDLAGNVKFWGEGLKKAEFYFKVENLLDKDPPVAAGIASSALQTNPVLYDTLGRNFRLGVRVRY
;
A
#
# COMPACT_ATOMS: atom_id res chain seq x y z
N ASN A 1 -18.80 0.93 11.59
CA ASN A 1 -19.67 1.38 10.50
C ASN A 1 -19.33 2.83 10.16
N TYR A 2 -18.98 3.07 8.92
CA TYR A 2 -18.78 4.43 8.39
C TYR A 2 -19.94 4.73 7.45
N ALA A 3 -21.05 5.13 8.06
CA ALA A 3 -22.27 5.47 7.35
C ALA A 3 -22.62 6.95 7.61
N TYR A 4 -23.06 7.62 6.58
CA TYR A 4 -23.56 8.99 6.66
C TYR A 4 -25.06 9.02 6.41
N THR A 5 -25.81 9.64 7.31
CA THR A 5 -27.28 9.79 7.18
C THR A 5 -27.62 11.25 6.89
N ASN A 6 -28.27 11.48 5.76
CA ASN A 6 -28.80 12.80 5.39
C ASN A 6 -30.25 12.65 4.95
N SER A 7 -31.15 13.47 5.51
CA SER A 7 -32.60 13.47 5.17
C SER A 7 -33.26 12.09 5.21
N GLY A 8 -32.84 11.24 6.19
CA GLY A 8 -33.38 9.89 6.36
C GLY A 8 -32.78 8.82 5.43
N ILE A 9 -31.84 9.19 4.54
CA ILE A 9 -31.10 8.26 3.68
C ILE A 9 -29.76 7.98 4.34
N THR A 10 -29.47 6.71 4.59
CA THR A 10 -28.17 6.28 5.13
C THR A 10 -27.34 5.70 4.00
N THR A 11 -26.17 6.26 3.75
CA THR A 11 -25.19 5.78 2.78
C THR A 11 -24.01 5.18 3.52
N GLU A 12 -23.67 3.94 3.21
CA GLU A 12 -22.51 3.22 3.76
C GLU A 12 -21.36 3.24 2.77
N TYR A 13 -20.19 3.73 3.20
CA TYR A 13 -19.00 3.88 2.36
C TYR A 13 -17.93 2.81 2.61
N VAL A 14 -18.15 1.91 3.57
CA VAL A 14 -17.21 0.80 3.83
C VAL A 14 -17.19 -0.12 2.62
N ASN A 15 -15.98 -0.51 2.20
CA ASN A 15 -15.72 -1.34 1.02
C ASN A 15 -15.68 -0.57 -0.32
N GLU A 16 -15.84 0.75 -0.33
CA GLU A 16 -15.65 1.57 -1.51
C GLU A 16 -14.16 1.93 -1.65
N ASN A 17 -13.45 1.21 -2.53
CA ASN A 17 -12.02 1.37 -2.77
C ASN A 17 -11.73 2.28 -3.98
N GLY A 18 -12.74 2.64 -4.76
CA GLY A 18 -12.66 3.50 -5.95
C GLY A 18 -13.93 4.31 -6.14
N GLY A 19 -14.20 4.78 -7.37
CA GLY A 19 -15.43 5.47 -7.74
C GLY A 19 -15.58 6.87 -7.15
N PRO A 20 -16.84 7.35 -7.02
CA PRO A 20 -17.15 8.72 -6.59
C PRO A 20 -16.56 9.08 -5.24
N ASN A 21 -16.47 8.13 -4.35
CA ASN A 21 -16.03 8.30 -2.97
C ASN A 21 -14.57 7.87 -2.75
N ALA A 22 -13.80 7.69 -3.82
CA ALA A 22 -12.40 7.25 -3.76
C ALA A 22 -11.52 8.08 -2.81
N THR A 23 -11.88 9.33 -2.55
CA THR A 23 -11.20 10.20 -1.60
C THR A 23 -11.24 9.65 -0.18
N TYR A 24 -12.30 8.95 0.20
CA TYR A 24 -12.45 8.37 1.53
C TYR A 24 -11.71 7.05 1.67
N ALA A 25 -11.60 6.27 0.56
CA ALA A 25 -10.78 5.06 0.47
C ALA A 25 -10.91 4.15 1.71
N ILE A 26 -12.14 3.66 1.97
CA ILE A 26 -12.48 2.90 3.18
C ILE A 26 -12.59 1.41 2.84
N PRO A 27 -11.47 0.66 2.75
CA PRO A 27 -11.51 -0.77 2.53
C PRO A 27 -12.13 -1.47 3.75
N ARG A 28 -12.67 -2.68 3.55
CA ARG A 28 -13.24 -3.48 4.64
C ARG A 28 -12.19 -3.82 5.70
N TRP A 29 -10.97 -4.11 5.26
CA TRP A 29 -9.80 -4.28 6.13
C TRP A 29 -8.52 -3.90 5.41
N ARG A 30 -7.55 -3.53 6.21
CA ARG A 30 -6.19 -3.21 5.79
C ARG A 30 -5.22 -3.78 6.81
N THR A 31 -4.23 -4.53 6.37
CA THR A 31 -3.23 -5.10 7.27
C THR A 31 -1.82 -4.61 6.93
N TYR A 32 -1.04 -4.48 7.98
CA TYR A 32 0.37 -4.16 7.92
C TYR A 32 1.07 -5.07 8.91
N THR A 33 1.82 -6.05 8.40
CA THR A 33 2.51 -7.05 9.21
C THR A 33 4.00 -6.95 8.96
N THR A 34 4.78 -6.84 10.02
CA THR A 34 6.24 -6.75 9.94
C THR A 34 6.88 -7.87 10.75
N LEU A 35 7.85 -8.54 10.14
CA LEU A 35 8.77 -9.47 10.78
C LEU A 35 10.17 -8.86 10.75
N GLY A 36 10.81 -8.77 11.89
CA GLY A 36 12.16 -8.24 12.05
C GLY A 36 13.11 -9.24 12.68
N TYR A 37 14.34 -9.22 12.20
CA TYR A 37 15.48 -9.92 12.80
C TYR A 37 16.60 -8.92 13.03
N ASP A 38 17.07 -8.83 14.26
CA ASP A 38 18.15 -7.95 14.67
C ASP A 38 19.33 -8.75 15.24
N SER A 39 20.54 -8.34 14.88
CA SER A 39 21.79 -8.89 15.37
C SER A 39 22.85 -7.80 15.56
N ASP A 40 23.95 -8.13 16.20
CA ASP A 40 25.09 -7.20 16.35
C ASP A 40 25.66 -6.74 15.01
N ARG A 41 25.52 -7.56 13.96
CA ARG A 41 26.08 -7.31 12.62
C ARG A 41 25.11 -6.61 11.68
N GLY A 42 23.82 -6.49 12.03
CA GLY A 42 22.82 -5.85 11.18
C GLY A 42 21.40 -6.28 11.49
N SER A 43 20.48 -5.80 10.68
CA SER A 43 19.06 -6.13 10.79
C SER A 43 18.46 -6.47 9.44
N LEU A 44 17.38 -7.25 9.47
CA LEU A 44 16.56 -7.57 8.31
C LEU A 44 15.09 -7.44 8.71
N GLN A 45 14.30 -6.77 7.88
CA GLN A 45 12.88 -6.55 8.10
C GLN A 45 12.11 -6.87 6.85
N ALA A 46 11.12 -7.76 6.96
CA ALA A 46 10.15 -8.04 5.91
C ALA A 46 8.79 -7.49 6.32
N THR A 47 8.14 -6.75 5.43
CA THR A 47 6.83 -6.15 5.67
C THR A 47 5.85 -6.61 4.61
N MET A 48 4.67 -7.06 5.03
CA MET A 48 3.52 -7.33 4.18
C MET A 48 2.48 -6.25 4.39
N ARG A 49 2.05 -5.62 3.28
CA ARG A 49 0.96 -4.65 3.24
C ARG A 49 -0.19 -5.24 2.43
N SER A 50 -1.38 -5.34 2.98
CA SER A 50 -2.52 -5.93 2.27
C SER A 50 -3.78 -5.10 2.44
N VAL A 51 -4.56 -5.00 1.36
CA VAL A 51 -5.83 -4.28 1.27
C VAL A 51 -6.88 -5.24 0.74
N SER A 52 -8.06 -5.27 1.36
CA SER A 52 -9.18 -6.11 0.91
C SER A 52 -9.63 -5.72 -0.50
N SER A 53 -10.25 -6.65 -1.19
CA SER A 53 -11.10 -6.32 -2.34
C SER A 53 -12.22 -5.35 -1.91
N GLY A 54 -12.78 -4.65 -2.88
CA GLY A 54 -13.85 -3.71 -2.66
C GLY A 54 -14.68 -3.50 -3.91
N VAL A 55 -15.43 -2.40 -3.93
CA VAL A 55 -16.27 -1.98 -5.04
C VAL A 55 -16.01 -0.52 -5.39
N TYR A 56 -16.50 -0.08 -6.53
CA TYR A 56 -16.50 1.34 -6.89
C TYR A 56 -17.54 2.12 -6.08
N ASP A 57 -18.76 1.58 -5.95
CA ASP A 57 -19.86 2.20 -5.20
C ASP A 57 -20.81 1.09 -4.71
N ASN A 58 -21.18 1.13 -3.44
CA ASN A 58 -22.05 0.12 -2.83
C ASN A 58 -23.48 0.12 -3.41
N SER A 59 -23.91 1.21 -4.04
CA SER A 59 -25.23 1.33 -4.66
C SER A 59 -25.26 0.82 -6.10
N TRP A 60 -24.11 0.66 -6.75
CA TRP A 60 -24.04 0.26 -8.15
C TRP A 60 -24.13 -1.25 -8.36
N LYS A 61 -24.81 -1.64 -9.42
CA LYS A 61 -24.94 -3.03 -9.84
C LYS A 61 -24.10 -3.30 -11.07
N SER A 62 -23.23 -4.32 -11.00
CA SER A 62 -22.48 -4.79 -12.17
C SER A 62 -23.42 -5.20 -13.32
N GLY A 63 -23.07 -4.80 -14.53
CA GLY A 63 -23.86 -5.05 -15.74
C GLY A 63 -25.07 -4.15 -15.93
N VAL A 64 -25.31 -3.18 -15.03
CA VAL A 64 -26.41 -2.20 -15.12
C VAL A 64 -25.87 -0.78 -15.03
N ASP A 65 -25.26 -0.43 -13.90
CA ASP A 65 -24.73 0.92 -13.64
C ASP A 65 -23.28 1.07 -14.11
N ILE A 66 -22.56 -0.05 -14.08
CA ILE A 66 -21.18 -0.18 -14.53
C ILE A 66 -20.94 -1.63 -15.00
N ASP A 67 -20.07 -1.85 -15.96
CA ASP A 67 -19.78 -3.20 -16.46
C ASP A 67 -19.30 -4.14 -15.34
N ASN A 68 -18.38 -3.67 -14.50
CA ASN A 68 -17.88 -4.42 -13.35
C ASN A 68 -17.66 -3.49 -12.16
N ASN A 69 -18.43 -3.66 -11.10
CA ASN A 69 -18.33 -2.89 -9.86
C ASN A 69 -17.29 -3.44 -8.87
N SER A 70 -16.57 -4.51 -9.19
CA SER A 70 -15.59 -5.10 -8.29
C SER A 70 -14.19 -4.53 -8.47
N ILE A 71 -13.48 -4.34 -7.36
CA ILE A 71 -12.07 -3.95 -7.31
C ILE A 71 -11.31 -5.05 -6.57
N ALA A 72 -10.26 -5.61 -7.19
CA ALA A 72 -9.45 -6.64 -6.57
C ALA A 72 -8.69 -6.10 -5.35
N GLY A 73 -8.48 -6.96 -4.37
CA GLY A 73 -7.54 -6.68 -3.29
C GLY A 73 -6.08 -6.73 -3.77
N ALA A 74 -5.19 -6.13 -3.00
CA ALA A 74 -3.76 -6.15 -3.31
C ALA A 74 -2.93 -6.49 -2.07
N THR A 75 -1.84 -7.22 -2.30
CA THR A 75 -0.84 -7.51 -1.26
C THR A 75 0.54 -7.20 -1.83
N TYR A 76 1.30 -6.41 -1.08
CA TYR A 76 2.67 -5.99 -1.40
C TYR A 76 3.62 -6.48 -0.32
N PHE A 77 4.84 -6.79 -0.73
CA PHE A 77 5.92 -7.19 0.16
C PHE A 77 7.08 -6.20 0.03
N ASP A 78 7.57 -5.74 1.15
CA ASP A 78 8.72 -4.85 1.25
C ASP A 78 9.82 -5.54 2.04
N LEU A 79 11.07 -5.28 1.68
CA LEU A 79 12.24 -5.79 2.36
C LEU A 79 13.19 -4.65 2.69
N ALA A 80 13.66 -4.56 3.92
CA ALA A 80 14.65 -3.59 4.33
C ALA A 80 15.69 -4.26 5.23
N GLY A 81 16.89 -3.73 5.22
CA GLY A 81 17.94 -4.23 6.10
C GLY A 81 19.17 -3.37 6.11
N ASN A 82 20.06 -3.70 7.04
CA ASN A 82 21.38 -3.11 7.13
C ASN A 82 22.42 -4.16 7.49
N VAL A 83 23.67 -3.89 7.11
CA VAL A 83 24.82 -4.67 7.52
C VAL A 83 25.87 -3.69 8.05
N LYS A 84 26.32 -3.93 9.29
CA LYS A 84 27.40 -3.19 9.94
C LYS A 84 28.73 -3.87 9.65
N PHE A 85 29.71 -3.13 9.17
CA PHE A 85 31.05 -3.64 8.95
C PHE A 85 32.07 -2.66 9.54
N TRP A 86 33.22 -3.21 9.87
CA TRP A 86 34.32 -2.50 10.47
C TRP A 86 35.50 -2.55 9.49
N GLY A 87 36.16 -1.43 9.26
CA GLY A 87 37.36 -1.36 8.44
C GLY A 87 38.47 -0.67 9.20
N GLU A 88 39.70 -0.92 8.83
CA GLU A 88 40.84 -0.14 9.34
C GLU A 88 40.67 1.33 8.97
N GLY A 89 40.73 2.23 9.96
CA GLY A 89 40.50 3.65 9.78
C GLY A 89 39.07 4.13 9.83
N LEU A 90 38.09 3.24 9.76
CA LEU A 90 36.66 3.56 9.91
C LEU A 90 36.15 3.02 11.25
N LYS A 91 35.75 3.89 12.14
CA LYS A 91 35.22 3.45 13.44
C LYS A 91 33.90 2.73 13.32
N LYS A 92 33.04 3.11 12.36
CA LYS A 92 31.76 2.46 12.04
C LYS A 92 31.35 2.71 10.61
N ALA A 93 31.03 1.66 9.88
CA ALA A 93 30.40 1.74 8.56
C ALA A 93 29.18 0.81 8.50
N GLU A 94 28.15 1.25 7.82
CA GLU A 94 26.87 0.56 7.68
C GLU A 94 26.39 0.72 6.25
N PHE A 95 26.10 -0.41 5.60
CA PHE A 95 25.34 -0.45 4.34
C PHE A 95 23.89 -0.71 4.67
N TYR A 96 22.97 0.04 4.08
CA TYR A 96 21.52 -0.18 4.22
C TYR A 96 20.86 -0.27 2.86
N PHE A 97 19.79 -1.06 2.82
CA PHE A 97 18.95 -1.19 1.64
C PHE A 97 17.47 -1.24 2.02
N LYS A 98 16.62 -0.83 1.09
CA LYS A 98 15.18 -1.02 1.12
C LYS A 98 14.67 -1.32 -0.27
N VAL A 99 13.82 -2.33 -0.39
CA VAL A 99 13.07 -2.65 -1.60
C VAL A 99 11.59 -2.56 -1.24
N GLU A 100 10.86 -1.67 -1.87
CA GLU A 100 9.40 -1.57 -1.76
C GLU A 100 8.78 -2.29 -2.95
N ASN A 101 7.65 -2.96 -2.71
CA ASN A 101 6.98 -3.80 -3.70
C ASN A 101 7.93 -4.82 -4.35
N LEU A 102 8.54 -5.66 -3.53
CA LEU A 102 9.57 -6.64 -3.93
C LEU A 102 9.17 -7.52 -5.13
N LEU A 103 7.89 -7.88 -5.21
CA LEU A 103 7.35 -8.76 -6.26
C LEU A 103 6.88 -7.99 -7.50
N ASP A 104 7.06 -6.67 -7.55
CA ASP A 104 6.62 -5.80 -8.64
C ASP A 104 5.14 -5.97 -8.99
N LYS A 105 4.32 -6.07 -7.95
CA LYS A 105 2.88 -6.28 -8.11
C LYS A 105 2.20 -5.01 -8.59
N ASP A 106 1.54 -5.08 -9.74
CA ASP A 106 0.72 -3.99 -10.26
C ASP A 106 -0.48 -3.71 -9.35
N PRO A 107 -0.86 -2.43 -9.20
CA PRO A 107 -2.09 -2.06 -8.52
C PRO A 107 -3.31 -2.50 -9.31
N PRO A 108 -4.43 -2.84 -8.64
CA PRO A 108 -5.69 -3.08 -9.35
C PRO A 108 -6.21 -1.79 -9.97
N VAL A 109 -7.01 -1.93 -11.03
CA VAL A 109 -7.78 -0.81 -11.56
C VAL A 109 -8.83 -0.41 -10.53
N ALA A 110 -8.73 0.81 -10.04
CA ALA A 110 -9.58 1.38 -8.99
C ALA A 110 -9.72 2.89 -9.23
N ALA A 111 -10.16 3.26 -10.44
CA ALA A 111 -10.26 4.66 -10.84
C ALA A 111 -11.22 5.41 -9.93
N GLY A 112 -10.78 6.56 -9.46
CA GLY A 112 -11.62 7.52 -8.76
C GLY A 112 -12.27 8.49 -9.73
N ILE A 113 -13.15 9.36 -9.22
CA ILE A 113 -13.74 10.41 -10.04
C ILE A 113 -12.72 11.50 -10.39
N ALA A 114 -12.79 11.88 -11.65
CA ALA A 114 -12.64 13.20 -12.28
C ALA A 114 -11.35 14.01 -12.01
N SER A 115 -10.65 13.89 -10.89
CA SER A 115 -9.50 14.76 -10.59
C SER A 115 -8.15 14.06 -10.60
N SER A 116 -8.12 12.73 -10.62
CA SER A 116 -6.88 11.98 -10.78
C SER A 116 -6.87 11.26 -12.12
N ALA A 117 -5.90 11.58 -12.96
CA ALA A 117 -5.63 10.84 -14.21
C ALA A 117 -5.12 9.41 -13.94
N LEU A 118 -5.15 8.95 -12.70
CA LEU A 118 -4.67 7.64 -12.30
C LEU A 118 -5.77 6.59 -12.44
N GLN A 119 -5.42 5.45 -13.03
CA GLN A 119 -6.31 4.30 -13.17
C GLN A 119 -6.50 3.52 -11.86
N THR A 120 -5.83 3.93 -10.80
CA THR A 120 -5.90 3.30 -9.47
C THR A 120 -5.97 4.35 -8.37
N ASN A 121 -6.40 3.92 -7.18
CA ASN A 121 -6.48 4.78 -6.01
C ASN A 121 -5.11 4.83 -5.26
N PRO A 122 -4.36 5.95 -5.33
CA PRO A 122 -3.03 6.05 -4.72
C PRO A 122 -3.06 6.10 -3.18
N VAL A 123 -4.23 6.27 -2.57
CA VAL A 123 -4.40 6.21 -1.11
C VAL A 123 -4.30 4.78 -0.59
N LEU A 124 -4.71 3.80 -1.41
CA LEU A 124 -4.76 2.40 -1.03
C LEU A 124 -3.66 1.55 -1.67
N TYR A 125 -3.30 1.85 -2.91
CA TYR A 125 -2.48 0.98 -3.74
C TYR A 125 -1.15 1.62 -4.12
N ASP A 126 -0.15 0.76 -4.35
CA ASP A 126 1.18 1.18 -4.79
C ASP A 126 1.15 1.55 -6.27
N THR A 127 1.41 2.83 -6.57
CA THR A 127 1.42 3.37 -7.93
C THR A 127 2.81 3.49 -8.54
N LEU A 128 3.86 3.23 -7.76
CA LEU A 128 5.24 3.40 -8.20
C LEU A 128 5.86 2.11 -8.73
N GLY A 129 5.29 0.93 -8.34
CA GLY A 129 5.93 -0.35 -8.61
C GLY A 129 7.16 -0.58 -7.71
N ARG A 130 8.01 -1.52 -8.12
CA ARG A 130 9.19 -1.88 -7.34
C ARG A 130 10.21 -0.73 -7.28
N ASN A 131 10.54 -0.32 -6.06
CA ASN A 131 11.45 0.78 -5.78
C ASN A 131 12.63 0.29 -4.91
N PHE A 132 13.84 0.74 -5.26
CA PHE A 132 15.07 0.39 -4.55
C PHE A 132 15.67 1.64 -3.91
N ARG A 133 16.10 1.51 -2.65
CA ARG A 133 16.90 2.52 -1.95
C ARG A 133 18.11 1.84 -1.36
N LEU A 134 19.29 2.38 -1.66
CA LEU A 134 20.57 1.88 -1.19
C LEU A 134 21.37 3.04 -0.63
N GLY A 135 22.18 2.78 0.41
CA GLY A 135 23.07 3.80 0.93
C GLY A 135 24.12 3.25 1.89
N VAL A 136 25.12 4.08 2.13
CA VAL A 136 26.20 3.82 3.08
C VAL A 136 26.25 4.95 4.08
N ARG A 137 26.36 4.59 5.35
CA ARG A 137 26.60 5.54 6.43
C ARG A 137 27.96 5.25 7.06
N VAL A 138 28.78 6.28 7.16
CA VAL A 138 30.11 6.21 7.77
C VAL A 138 30.15 7.18 8.95
N ARG A 139 30.68 6.70 10.09
CA ARG A 139 30.95 7.53 11.28
C ARG A 139 32.43 7.41 11.62
N TYR A 140 33.13 8.52 11.67
CA TYR A 140 34.56 8.67 12.00
C TYR A 140 34.75 9.50 13.28
#